data_b1e3a1bc4a3b56f4ab7882df92bee66e
#
_entry.id   b1e3a1bc4a3b56f4ab7882df92bee66e
#
_cell.length_a   1.000
_cell.length_b   1.000
_cell.length_c   1.000
_cell.angle_alpha   90.00
_cell.angle_beta   90.00
_cell.angle_gamma   90.00
#
_symmetry.space_group_name_H-M   'P 1'
#
loop_
_entity.id
_entity.type
_entity.pdbx_description
1 polymer ?
#
loop_
_entity_poly.entity_id
_entity_poly.type
_entity_poly.pdbx_seq_one_letter_code
_entity_poly.pdbx_strand_id
1 'polypeptide(L)'
;MARTFLNNNINNIVGGAEVATNPMASAGVISARFPLDGSKSGVPISVGHEAGLTATRVHTCANGAMEEIYLWASNYGGVSTPLTLSFGSTTFSGSHLLQTTVPVQDGLSLIYPGIPCQNGTIIYAKAGISGTINLTGFAMRFSPLVSDNPDAGFYGSNEQ
;
A
#
# COMPACT_ATOMS: atom_id res chain seq x y z
N MET A 1 42.84 -6.49 11.95
CA MET A 1 42.33 -6.62 10.57
C MET A 1 41.02 -7.39 10.49
N ALA A 2 40.90 -8.58 11.11
CA ALA A 2 39.65 -9.39 10.98
C ALA A 2 38.38 -8.68 11.50
N ARG A 3 38.47 -7.89 12.56
CA ARG A 3 37.32 -7.14 13.11
C ARG A 3 36.81 -6.07 12.18
N THR A 4 37.71 -5.34 11.53
CA THR A 4 37.31 -4.28 10.60
C THR A 4 36.62 -4.89 9.36
N PHE A 5 37.17 -5.99 8.88
CA PHE A 5 36.59 -6.67 7.75
C PHE A 5 35.21 -7.27 8.06
N LEU A 6 35.06 -7.87 9.26
CA LEU A 6 33.76 -8.41 9.68
C LEU A 6 32.72 -7.30 9.92
N ASN A 7 33.11 -6.19 10.50
CA ASN A 7 32.22 -5.05 10.67
C ASN A 7 31.78 -4.50 9.33
N ASN A 8 32.71 -4.32 8.41
CA ASN A 8 32.38 -3.85 7.07
C ASN A 8 31.45 -4.81 6.34
N ASN A 9 31.68 -6.10 6.48
CA ASN A 9 30.85 -7.12 5.85
C ASN A 9 29.46 -7.17 6.48
N ILE A 10 29.36 -7.05 7.80
CA ILE A 10 28.07 -6.99 8.49
C ILE A 10 27.31 -5.72 8.10
N ASN A 11 28.01 -4.59 8.03
CA ASN A 11 27.42 -3.33 7.63
C ASN A 11 26.90 -3.37 6.20
N ASN A 12 27.60 -4.03 5.29
CA ASN A 12 27.13 -4.26 3.93
C ASN A 12 25.84 -5.10 3.89
N ILE A 13 25.76 -6.13 4.74
CA ILE A 13 24.57 -7.00 4.78
C ILE A 13 23.37 -6.28 5.39
N VAL A 14 23.59 -5.43 6.38
CA VAL A 14 22.51 -4.73 7.11
C VAL A 14 22.37 -3.26 6.72
N GLY A 15 23.08 -2.80 5.71
CA GLY A 15 23.01 -1.41 5.26
C GLY A 15 23.82 -0.43 6.14
N GLY A 16 24.92 -0.90 6.71
CA GLY A 16 25.81 -0.06 7.55
C GLY A 16 26.79 0.80 6.75
N ALA A 17 27.82 1.34 7.44
CA ALA A 17 28.73 2.35 6.92
C ALA A 17 29.44 1.98 5.60
N GLU A 18 29.72 0.70 5.38
CA GLU A 18 30.33 0.26 4.10
C GLU A 18 29.38 0.41 2.91
N VAL A 19 28.08 0.31 3.17
CA VAL A 19 27.07 0.59 2.16
C VAL A 19 27.11 2.05 1.75
N ALA A 20 27.42 2.95 2.69
CA ALA A 20 27.51 4.38 2.42
C ALA A 20 28.72 4.74 1.52
N THR A 21 29.78 3.94 1.51
CA THR A 21 30.92 4.14 0.59
C THR A 21 30.69 3.63 -0.81
N ASN A 22 29.62 2.84 -1.01
CA ASN A 22 29.20 2.37 -2.31
C ASN A 22 27.89 3.06 -2.69
N PRO A 23 27.91 4.06 -3.56
CA PRO A 23 26.72 4.81 -3.92
C PRO A 23 25.59 3.95 -4.52
N MET A 24 25.94 2.81 -5.11
CA MET A 24 24.94 1.86 -5.61
C MET A 24 24.28 1.06 -4.49
N ALA A 25 25.00 0.78 -3.42
CA ALA A 25 24.49 0.06 -2.26
C ALA A 25 23.67 0.95 -1.31
N SER A 26 23.96 2.26 -1.27
CA SER A 26 23.17 3.21 -0.48
C SER A 26 21.81 3.58 -1.10
N ALA A 27 21.59 3.24 -2.37
CA ALA A 27 20.33 3.45 -3.06
C ALA A 27 19.30 2.33 -2.85
N GLY A 28 19.42 1.58 -1.77
CA GLY A 28 18.51 0.49 -1.45
C GLY A 28 17.10 0.98 -1.10
N VAL A 29 16.14 0.09 -1.28
CA VAL A 29 14.75 0.29 -0.88
C VAL A 29 14.37 -0.80 0.10
N ILE A 30 13.79 -0.41 1.23
CA ILE A 30 13.16 -1.36 2.15
C ILE A 30 11.71 -1.52 1.74
N SER A 31 11.27 -2.76 1.58
CA SER A 31 9.86 -3.07 1.40
C SER A 31 9.30 -3.80 2.62
N ALA A 32 8.11 -3.43 3.05
CA ALA A 32 7.42 -4.08 4.16
C ALA A 32 5.92 -4.17 3.89
N ARG A 33 5.29 -5.23 4.41
CA ARG A 33 3.84 -5.41 4.33
C ARG A 33 3.17 -4.81 5.55
N PHE A 34 2.10 -4.07 5.30
CA PHE A 34 1.26 -3.47 6.33
C PHE A 34 -0.19 -3.90 6.13
N PRO A 35 -0.95 -4.12 7.22
CA PRO A 35 -2.38 -4.33 7.10
C PRO A 35 -3.05 -3.06 6.54
N LEU A 36 -4.19 -3.23 5.89
CA LEU A 36 -5.03 -2.10 5.49
C LEU A 36 -5.62 -1.41 6.73
N ASP A 37 -5.67 -0.09 6.75
CA ASP A 37 -6.19 0.69 7.90
C ASP A 37 -7.65 0.36 8.23
N GLY A 38 -8.44 0.06 7.21
CA GLY A 38 -9.83 -0.34 7.38
C GLY A 38 -9.99 -1.74 7.99
N SER A 39 -8.94 -2.56 7.95
CA SER A 39 -8.92 -3.91 8.49
C SER A 39 -8.38 -3.90 9.92
N LYS A 40 -9.25 -3.90 10.90
CA LYS A 40 -8.84 -4.00 12.30
C LYS A 40 -8.47 -5.44 12.64
N SER A 41 -7.21 -5.65 13.06
CA SER A 41 -6.72 -6.97 13.51
C SER A 41 -6.94 -8.11 12.51
N GLY A 42 -6.85 -7.82 11.21
CA GLY A 42 -7.06 -8.81 10.14
C GLY A 42 -8.52 -9.13 9.84
N VAL A 43 -9.45 -8.43 10.45
CA VAL A 43 -10.88 -8.60 10.13
C VAL A 43 -11.15 -8.02 8.74
N PRO A 44 -11.87 -8.75 7.86
CA PRO A 44 -12.25 -8.21 6.56
C PRO A 44 -13.07 -6.92 6.67
N ILE A 45 -12.86 -6.02 5.72
CA ILE A 45 -13.58 -4.75 5.64
C ILE A 45 -14.92 -4.98 4.96
N SER A 46 -16.02 -4.83 5.68
CA SER A 46 -17.36 -4.88 5.08
C SER A 46 -17.65 -3.58 4.34
N VAL A 47 -17.99 -3.70 3.06
CA VAL A 47 -18.20 -2.53 2.19
C VAL A 47 -19.66 -2.08 2.23
N GLY A 48 -19.89 -0.80 2.51
CA GLY A 48 -21.22 -0.18 2.54
C GLY A 48 -21.81 0.06 1.14
N HIS A 49 -23.12 0.30 1.11
CA HIS A 49 -23.86 0.66 -0.11
C HIS A 49 -23.85 2.18 -0.33
N GLU A 50 -24.07 2.59 -1.58
CA GLU A 50 -24.05 3.98 -2.05
C GLU A 50 -25.15 4.88 -1.45
N ALA A 51 -26.33 4.35 -1.13
CA ALA A 51 -27.49 5.14 -0.72
C ALA A 51 -27.34 5.70 0.69
N GLY A 52 -26.73 6.87 0.79
CA GLY A 52 -26.76 7.71 2.02
C GLY A 52 -25.78 7.33 3.11
N LEU A 53 -24.84 6.42 2.88
CA LEU A 53 -23.83 6.05 3.87
C LEU A 53 -22.44 6.54 3.47
N THR A 54 -21.66 6.83 4.49
CA THR A 54 -20.26 7.23 4.41
C THR A 54 -19.46 6.17 3.64
N ALA A 55 -18.69 6.61 2.65
CA ALA A 55 -17.74 5.75 1.95
C ALA A 55 -16.91 4.91 2.93
N THR A 56 -16.77 3.62 2.65
CA THR A 56 -15.98 2.73 3.49
C THR A 56 -14.51 2.99 3.26
N ARG A 57 -13.78 3.45 4.28
CA ARG A 57 -12.32 3.63 4.19
C ARG A 57 -11.62 2.28 4.15
N VAL A 58 -10.83 2.08 3.12
CA VAL A 58 -10.03 0.87 2.92
C VAL A 58 -8.61 1.06 3.45
N HIS A 59 -7.94 2.15 3.05
CA HIS A 59 -6.57 2.42 3.40
C HIS A 59 -6.23 3.90 3.28
N THR A 60 -5.24 4.35 4.06
CA THR A 60 -4.61 5.66 3.92
C THR A 60 -3.15 5.46 3.62
N CYS A 61 -2.73 5.83 2.42
CA CYS A 61 -1.34 5.66 1.98
C CYS A 61 -0.41 6.56 2.79
N ALA A 62 0.77 6.07 3.10
CA ALA A 62 1.74 6.80 3.89
C ALA A 62 2.22 8.08 3.18
N ASN A 63 2.48 9.12 3.97
CA ASN A 63 3.19 10.30 3.50
C ASN A 63 4.68 9.96 3.35
N GLY A 64 5.31 10.45 2.27
CA GLY A 64 6.75 10.28 2.05
C GLY A 64 7.19 8.87 1.66
N ALA A 65 6.26 7.95 1.39
CA ALA A 65 6.55 6.61 0.90
C ALA A 65 5.62 6.26 -0.27
N MET A 66 6.08 5.37 -1.13
CA MET A 66 5.24 4.74 -2.13
C MET A 66 4.67 3.44 -1.56
N GLU A 67 3.40 3.18 -1.83
CA GLU A 67 2.75 1.94 -1.46
C GLU A 67 2.10 1.30 -2.68
N GLU A 68 2.08 -0.01 -2.70
CA GLU A 68 1.28 -0.81 -3.62
C GLU A 68 0.20 -1.53 -2.83
N ILE A 69 -1.03 -1.38 -3.26
CA ILE A 69 -2.19 -1.94 -2.58
C ILE A 69 -2.63 -3.21 -3.27
N TYR A 70 -2.68 -4.30 -2.52
CA TYR A 70 -3.17 -5.60 -2.95
C TYR A 70 -4.50 -5.87 -2.28
N LEU A 71 -5.56 -6.05 -3.10
CA LEU A 71 -6.92 -6.23 -2.61
C LEU A 71 -7.55 -7.50 -3.16
N TRP A 72 -8.13 -8.26 -2.26
CA TRP A 72 -9.05 -9.36 -2.57
C TRP A 72 -10.44 -8.98 -2.11
N ALA A 73 -11.43 -9.44 -2.85
CA ALA A 73 -12.84 -9.32 -2.50
C ALA A 73 -13.52 -10.68 -2.43
N SER A 74 -14.46 -10.81 -1.53
CA SER A 74 -15.44 -11.90 -1.54
C SER A 74 -16.84 -11.32 -1.55
N ASN A 75 -17.72 -11.94 -2.32
CA ASN A 75 -19.14 -11.60 -2.38
C ASN A 75 -19.95 -12.76 -1.82
N TYR A 76 -20.53 -12.56 -0.64
CA TYR A 76 -21.37 -13.56 0.01
C TYR A 76 -22.88 -13.30 -0.19
N GLY A 77 -23.21 -12.30 -1.02
CA GLY A 77 -24.59 -12.05 -1.45
C GLY A 77 -25.11 -13.08 -2.46
N GLY A 78 -26.33 -12.90 -2.90
CA GLY A 78 -26.99 -13.78 -3.86
C GLY A 78 -26.83 -13.37 -5.33
N VAL A 79 -26.17 -12.24 -5.60
CA VAL A 79 -25.98 -11.71 -6.97
C VAL A 79 -24.61 -11.07 -7.11
N SER A 80 -24.09 -11.10 -8.34
CA SER A 80 -22.85 -10.38 -8.66
C SER A 80 -23.03 -8.87 -8.41
N THR A 81 -22.07 -8.27 -7.74
CA THR A 81 -22.19 -6.91 -7.20
C THR A 81 -21.05 -6.03 -7.69
N PRO A 82 -21.35 -4.83 -8.23
CA PRO A 82 -20.32 -3.84 -8.53
C PRO A 82 -19.59 -3.40 -7.26
N LEU A 83 -18.27 -3.30 -7.35
CA LEU A 83 -17.40 -2.70 -6.36
C LEU A 83 -16.68 -1.53 -6.99
N THR A 84 -16.78 -0.37 -6.39
CA THR A 84 -16.08 0.84 -6.83
C THR A 84 -15.12 1.30 -5.75
N LEU A 85 -13.87 1.55 -6.15
CA LEU A 85 -12.88 2.25 -5.33
C LEU A 85 -12.75 3.70 -5.78
N SER A 86 -12.58 4.60 -4.84
CA SER A 86 -12.28 6.01 -5.06
C SER A 86 -10.97 6.39 -4.39
N PHE A 87 -10.09 7.07 -5.13
CA PHE A 87 -8.80 7.52 -4.66
C PHE A 87 -8.83 9.00 -4.32
N GLY A 88 -8.68 9.32 -3.04
CA GLY A 88 -8.62 10.69 -2.53
C GLY A 88 -9.96 11.39 -2.34
N SER A 89 -11.09 10.74 -2.59
CA SER A 89 -12.42 11.36 -2.45
C SER A 89 -13.46 10.42 -1.87
N THR A 90 -14.32 10.94 -1.00
CA THR A 90 -15.53 10.25 -0.53
C THR A 90 -16.68 10.33 -1.55
N THR A 91 -16.55 11.19 -2.55
CA THR A 91 -17.51 11.34 -3.64
C THR A 91 -17.13 10.39 -4.76
N PHE A 92 -18.00 9.43 -5.06
CA PHE A 92 -17.78 8.45 -6.14
C PHE A 92 -18.22 9.01 -7.50
N SER A 93 -17.49 10.03 -7.96
CA SER A 93 -17.67 10.65 -9.27
C SER A 93 -16.32 11.12 -9.81
N GLY A 94 -16.18 11.15 -11.12
CA GLY A 94 -14.96 11.65 -11.78
C GLY A 94 -13.97 10.56 -12.17
N SER A 95 -12.75 10.98 -12.49
CA SER A 95 -11.71 10.17 -13.13
C SER A 95 -10.85 9.32 -12.18
N HIS A 96 -11.06 9.44 -10.88
CA HIS A 96 -10.26 8.73 -9.86
C HIS A 96 -10.97 7.48 -9.32
N LEU A 97 -11.85 6.90 -10.11
CA LEU A 97 -12.59 5.69 -9.78
C LEU A 97 -12.04 4.48 -10.50
N LEU A 98 -11.94 3.38 -9.77
CA LEU A 98 -11.76 2.06 -10.33
C LEU A 98 -12.98 1.21 -9.99
N GLN A 99 -13.54 0.55 -10.99
CA GLN A 99 -14.73 -0.28 -10.83
C GLN A 99 -14.50 -1.69 -11.35
N THR A 100 -15.01 -2.66 -10.60
CA THR A 100 -15.05 -4.06 -11.00
C THR A 100 -16.36 -4.69 -10.56
N THR A 101 -16.69 -5.84 -11.10
CA THR A 101 -17.82 -6.66 -10.64
C THR A 101 -17.28 -7.86 -9.88
N VAL A 102 -17.72 -8.04 -8.64
CA VAL A 102 -17.35 -9.20 -7.81
C VAL A 102 -18.44 -10.28 -7.99
N PRO A 103 -18.07 -11.44 -8.57
CA PRO A 103 -19.02 -12.54 -8.79
C PRO A 103 -19.59 -13.05 -7.47
N VAL A 104 -20.77 -13.61 -7.53
CA VAL A 104 -21.44 -14.23 -6.38
C VAL A 104 -20.73 -15.53 -6.00
N GLN A 105 -20.48 -15.74 -4.71
CA GLN A 105 -19.96 -16.99 -4.13
C GLN A 105 -18.70 -17.57 -4.81
N ASP A 106 -17.91 -16.73 -5.45
CA ASP A 106 -16.66 -17.09 -6.14
C ASP A 106 -15.45 -17.20 -5.18
N GLY A 107 -15.71 -17.23 -3.89
CA GLY A 107 -14.66 -17.27 -2.86
C GLY A 107 -13.94 -15.95 -2.73
N LEU A 108 -12.61 -15.99 -2.67
CA LEU A 108 -11.75 -14.80 -2.51
C LEU A 108 -11.03 -14.52 -3.82
N SER A 109 -11.49 -13.50 -4.54
CA SER A 109 -10.94 -13.08 -5.83
C SER A 109 -9.96 -11.94 -5.66
N LEU A 110 -8.77 -12.03 -6.27
CA LEU A 110 -7.83 -10.90 -6.36
C LEU A 110 -8.39 -9.88 -7.33
N ILE A 111 -8.71 -8.69 -6.83
CA ILE A 111 -9.33 -7.64 -7.63
C ILE A 111 -8.33 -6.56 -8.06
N TYR A 112 -7.32 -6.29 -7.22
CA TYR A 112 -6.28 -5.30 -7.52
C TYR A 112 -4.90 -5.82 -7.09
N PRO A 113 -4.05 -6.16 -8.06
CA PRO A 113 -2.72 -6.72 -7.82
C PRO A 113 -1.64 -5.63 -7.82
N GLY A 114 -1.57 -4.82 -6.78
CA GLY A 114 -0.53 -3.80 -6.65
C GLY A 114 -0.87 -2.46 -7.31
N ILE A 115 -1.86 -1.73 -6.79
CA ILE A 115 -2.16 -0.37 -7.23
C ILE A 115 -1.23 0.59 -6.51
N PRO A 116 -0.42 1.40 -7.23
CA PRO A 116 0.46 2.37 -6.60
C PRO A 116 -0.34 3.51 -5.97
N CYS A 117 0.06 3.91 -4.78
CA CYS A 117 -0.51 5.03 -4.07
C CYS A 117 0.53 5.70 -3.17
N GLN A 118 0.36 7.01 -2.91
CA GLN A 118 1.32 7.80 -2.14
C GLN A 118 0.68 9.07 -1.57
N ASN A 119 1.47 9.83 -0.80
CA ASN A 119 1.14 11.18 -0.36
C ASN A 119 -0.16 11.30 0.45
N GLY A 120 -0.43 10.35 1.34
CA GLY A 120 -1.60 10.38 2.19
C GLY A 120 -2.93 10.16 1.45
N THR A 121 -2.88 9.69 0.20
CA THR A 121 -4.10 9.37 -0.54
C THR A 121 -4.94 8.36 0.21
N ILE A 122 -6.22 8.64 0.40
CA ILE A 122 -7.16 7.74 1.07
C ILE A 122 -7.95 6.97 0.01
N ILE A 123 -7.99 5.67 0.17
CA ILE A 123 -8.77 4.78 -0.68
C ILE A 123 -10.09 4.46 0.03
N TYR A 124 -11.18 4.75 -0.65
CA TYR A 124 -12.53 4.44 -0.22
C TYR A 124 -13.15 3.38 -1.12
N ALA A 125 -14.08 2.63 -0.57
CA ALA A 125 -14.86 1.64 -1.30
C ALA A 125 -16.36 1.86 -1.14
N LYS A 126 -17.13 1.50 -2.17
CA LYS A 126 -18.58 1.29 -2.12
C LYS A 126 -18.96 0.06 -2.92
N ALA A 127 -20.01 -0.62 -2.46
CA ALA A 127 -20.62 -1.75 -3.17
C ALA A 127 -21.98 -1.36 -3.75
N GLY A 128 -22.38 -1.99 -4.83
CA GLY A 128 -23.74 -1.80 -5.39
C GLY A 128 -24.86 -2.32 -4.48
N ILE A 129 -24.53 -3.25 -3.57
CA ILE A 129 -25.43 -3.77 -2.54
C ILE A 129 -24.69 -3.76 -1.20
N SER A 130 -25.31 -3.17 -0.17
CA SER A 130 -24.71 -3.03 1.14
C SER A 130 -24.43 -4.37 1.81
N GLY A 131 -23.24 -4.46 2.42
CA GLY A 131 -22.88 -5.58 3.27
C GLY A 131 -22.71 -6.92 2.57
N THR A 132 -22.64 -6.95 1.25
CA THR A 132 -22.46 -8.21 0.49
C THR A 132 -21.01 -8.43 0.07
N ILE A 133 -20.17 -7.39 0.09
CA ILE A 133 -18.75 -7.49 -0.25
C ILE A 133 -17.89 -7.27 0.97
N ASN A 134 -16.97 -8.18 1.17
CA ASN A 134 -15.86 -8.04 2.10
C ASN A 134 -14.55 -7.87 1.33
N LEU A 135 -13.73 -6.92 1.80
CA LEU A 135 -12.37 -6.69 1.30
C LEU A 135 -11.37 -7.19 2.33
N THR A 136 -10.29 -7.78 1.83
CA THR A 136 -9.09 -8.07 2.59
C THR A 136 -7.87 -7.77 1.75
N GLY A 137 -6.71 -7.59 2.38
CA GLY A 137 -5.51 -7.27 1.64
C GLY A 137 -4.40 -6.71 2.51
N PHE A 138 -3.42 -6.14 1.84
CA PHE A 138 -2.30 -5.46 2.48
C PHE A 138 -1.75 -4.35 1.58
N ALA A 139 -1.01 -3.43 2.19
CA ALA A 139 -0.16 -2.46 1.52
C ALA A 139 1.29 -2.95 1.56
N MET A 140 1.99 -2.94 0.43
CA MET A 140 3.43 -3.08 0.35
C MET A 140 4.04 -1.68 0.31
N ARG A 141 4.74 -1.29 1.36
CA ARG A 141 5.39 0.02 1.44
C ARG A 141 6.84 -0.07 0.98
N PHE A 142 7.24 0.87 0.18
CA PHE A 142 8.60 1.07 -0.29
C PHE A 142 9.13 2.37 0.29
N SER A 143 10.15 2.26 1.12
CA SER A 143 10.82 3.43 1.70
C SER A 143 12.27 3.41 1.26
N PRO A 144 12.84 4.54 0.82
CA PRO A 144 14.26 4.62 0.55
C PRO A 144 15.03 4.36 1.84
N LEU A 145 16.13 3.66 1.73
CA LEU A 145 17.10 3.59 2.83
C LEU A 145 17.68 5.00 3.05
N VAL A 146 17.41 5.55 4.21
CA VAL A 146 18.07 6.79 4.62
C VAL A 146 19.50 6.42 4.97
N SER A 147 20.46 6.97 4.22
CA SER A 147 21.87 6.86 4.60
C SER A 147 22.11 7.68 5.85
N ASP A 148 22.81 7.11 6.85
CA ASP A 148 23.27 7.84 8.03
C ASP A 148 24.36 8.88 7.67
N ASN A 149 24.83 8.88 6.43
CA ASN A 149 25.71 9.90 5.91
C ASN A 149 24.88 11.06 5.36
N PRO A 150 24.89 12.25 5.99
CA PRO A 150 24.13 13.41 5.54
C PRO A 150 24.55 13.88 4.14
N ASP A 151 25.78 13.55 3.70
CA ASP A 151 26.30 13.90 2.37
C ASP A 151 25.93 12.87 1.30
N ALA A 152 25.43 11.70 1.69
CA ALA A 152 24.94 10.66 0.80
C ALA A 152 23.42 10.72 0.64
N GLY A 153 22.82 11.89 0.71
CA GLY A 153 21.39 12.08 0.51
C GLY A 153 20.93 11.41 -0.77
N PHE A 154 19.82 10.71 -0.70
CA PHE A 154 19.19 10.02 -1.83
C PHE A 154 18.92 10.95 -3.02
N TYR A 155 18.80 12.21 -2.74
CA TYR A 155 18.90 13.31 -3.70
C TYR A 155 20.21 14.00 -3.44
N GLY A 156 21.19 13.75 -4.30
CA GLY A 156 22.40 14.55 -4.28
C GLY A 156 22.01 16.01 -4.16
N SER A 157 22.46 16.68 -3.12
CA SER A 157 22.31 18.12 -3.00
C SER A 157 22.95 18.71 -4.24
N ASN A 158 22.14 19.19 -5.17
CA ASN A 158 22.61 20.09 -6.20
C ASN A 158 22.88 21.44 -5.53
N GLU A 159 23.88 21.49 -4.69
CA GLU A 159 24.48 22.74 -4.29
C GLU A 159 25.53 23.10 -5.33
N GLN A 160 25.15 24.01 -6.21
CA GLN A 160 26.06 24.84 -6.97
C GLN A 160 26.34 26.11 -6.18
#